data_13348783450da11fa34ac67c044fdba8
#
_entry.id   13348783450da11fa34ac67c044fdba8
#
_cell.length_a   1.000
_cell.length_b   1.000
_cell.length_c   1.000
_cell.angle_alpha   90.00
_cell.angle_beta   90.00
_cell.angle_gamma   90.00
#
_symmetry.space_group_name_H-M   'P 1'
#
loop_
_entity.id
_entity.type
_entity.pdbx_description
1 polymer ?
#
loop_
_entity_poly.entity_id
_entity_poly.type
_entity_poly.pdbx_seq_one_letter_code
_entity_poly.pdbx_strand_id
1 'polypeptide(L)'
;CARRVAVGAVAKGYAAGAVAAALPTGMVLSLGGNVCVTGPKPDGSPWVIGVQNPDGDDTEYVQRLDITSGAVVTSGDYQRYYTVDGVAYHHIIDPDTGWPARHYRSVTVICADSGLADALSTAAFIMDEESGRILLETYGAEALWVYADGSASWTGGCDAYFHS
;
A
#
# COMPACT_ATOMS: atom_id res chain seq x y z
N CYS A 1 -19.32 27.67 -6.43
CA CYS A 1 -18.30 27.12 -5.54
C CYS A 1 -17.22 26.43 -6.35
N ALA A 2 -15.98 26.92 -6.31
CA ALA A 2 -14.85 26.22 -6.93
C ALA A 2 -14.52 24.98 -6.06
N ARG A 3 -14.69 23.79 -6.62
CA ARG A 3 -14.23 22.54 -5.97
C ARG A 3 -12.75 22.35 -6.27
N ARG A 4 -11.94 22.15 -5.25
CA ARG A 4 -10.54 21.73 -5.41
C ARG A 4 -10.50 20.21 -5.45
N VAL A 5 -9.81 19.65 -6.44
CA VAL A 5 -9.52 18.22 -6.53
C VAL A 5 -8.06 18.04 -6.14
N ALA A 6 -7.80 17.19 -5.14
CA ALA A 6 -6.46 16.79 -4.75
C ALA A 6 -6.19 15.38 -5.30
N VAL A 7 -5.09 15.22 -6.05
CA VAL A 7 -4.69 13.92 -6.62
C VAL A 7 -3.62 13.20 -5.80
N GLY A 8 -3.39 13.66 -4.58
CA GLY A 8 -2.31 13.17 -3.71
C GLY A 8 -2.36 11.66 -3.41
N ALA A 9 -3.57 11.09 -3.37
CA ALA A 9 -3.78 9.67 -3.10
C ALA A 9 -3.51 8.73 -4.30
N VAL A 10 -3.24 9.29 -5.49
CA VAL A 10 -3.03 8.48 -6.71
C VAL A 10 -1.83 8.93 -7.54
N ALA A 11 -1.32 10.14 -7.29
CA ALA A 11 -0.31 10.75 -8.14
C ALA A 11 1.03 9.99 -8.08
N LYS A 12 1.39 9.48 -6.92
CA LYS A 12 2.65 8.76 -6.71
C LYS A 12 2.60 7.39 -7.39
N GLY A 13 1.51 6.64 -7.21
CA GLY A 13 1.31 5.35 -7.86
C GLY A 13 1.22 5.48 -9.39
N TYR A 14 0.50 6.50 -9.89
CA TYR A 14 0.45 6.78 -11.32
C TYR A 14 1.83 7.09 -11.90
N ALA A 15 2.60 7.96 -11.23
CA ALA A 15 3.96 8.29 -11.68
C ALA A 15 4.89 7.07 -11.64
N ALA A 16 4.81 6.25 -10.57
CA ALA A 16 5.59 5.01 -10.45
C ALA A 16 5.26 4.04 -11.60
N GLY A 17 3.97 3.82 -11.88
CA GLY A 17 3.51 2.97 -12.97
C GLY A 17 3.97 3.47 -14.35
N ALA A 18 3.85 4.80 -14.60
CA ALA A 18 4.28 5.41 -15.86
C ALA A 18 5.80 5.27 -16.09
N VAL A 19 6.61 5.44 -15.04
CA VAL A 19 8.07 5.21 -15.11
C VAL A 19 8.37 3.74 -15.29
N ALA A 20 7.73 2.84 -14.51
CA ALA A 20 7.94 1.40 -14.60
C ALA A 20 7.63 0.86 -16.01
N ALA A 21 6.58 1.38 -16.66
CA ALA A 21 6.22 1.00 -18.04
C ALA A 21 7.30 1.36 -19.09
N ALA A 22 8.17 2.33 -18.79
CA ALA A 22 9.29 2.72 -19.65
C ALA A 22 10.61 1.99 -19.31
N LEU A 23 10.64 1.20 -18.23
CA LEU A 23 11.83 0.45 -17.82
C LEU A 23 11.88 -0.92 -18.50
N PRO A 24 13.10 -1.50 -18.66
CA PRO A 24 13.24 -2.90 -19.03
C PRO A 24 12.54 -3.83 -18.06
N THR A 25 12.20 -5.04 -18.51
CA THR A 25 11.71 -6.11 -17.63
C THR A 25 12.79 -6.53 -16.63
N GLY A 26 12.39 -7.04 -15.46
CA GLY A 26 13.31 -7.53 -14.42
C GLY A 26 13.89 -6.42 -13.54
N MET A 27 13.17 -5.32 -13.35
CA MET A 27 13.58 -4.21 -12.49
C MET A 27 12.55 -3.95 -11.38
N VAL A 28 13.03 -3.33 -10.30
CA VAL A 28 12.21 -2.82 -9.19
C VAL A 28 12.38 -1.31 -9.12
N LEU A 29 11.27 -0.59 -9.10
CA LEU A 29 11.19 0.84 -8.84
C LEU A 29 10.52 1.05 -7.47
N SER A 30 11.19 1.72 -6.54
CA SER A 30 10.62 2.07 -5.23
C SER A 30 10.53 3.58 -5.06
N LEU A 31 9.34 4.09 -4.83
CA LEU A 31 9.03 5.51 -4.60
C LEU A 31 8.28 5.68 -3.28
N GLY A 32 8.99 5.51 -2.15
CA GLY A 32 8.45 5.80 -0.81
C GLY A 32 7.08 5.16 -0.54
N GLY A 33 7.04 3.85 -0.38
CA GLY A 33 5.81 3.07 -0.13
C GLY A 33 5.08 2.59 -1.38
N ASN A 34 5.49 3.03 -2.59
CA ASN A 34 5.01 2.49 -3.85
C ASN A 34 6.16 1.72 -4.52
N VAL A 35 6.03 0.42 -4.63
CA VAL A 35 7.00 -0.46 -5.28
C VAL A 35 6.37 -1.04 -6.55
N CYS A 36 7.06 -0.88 -7.68
CA CYS A 36 6.67 -1.49 -8.96
C CYS A 36 7.72 -2.51 -9.38
N VAL A 37 7.27 -3.67 -9.84
CA VAL A 37 8.10 -4.75 -10.35
C VAL A 37 7.76 -4.98 -11.82
N THR A 38 8.75 -4.80 -12.71
CA THR A 38 8.55 -4.88 -14.17
C THR A 38 8.72 -6.29 -14.74
N GLY A 39 9.09 -7.25 -13.92
CA GLY A 39 9.32 -8.65 -14.28
C GLY A 39 10.17 -9.36 -13.22
N PRO A 40 10.31 -10.69 -13.29
CA PRO A 40 11.14 -11.45 -12.37
C PRO A 40 12.62 -11.05 -12.50
N LYS A 41 13.44 -11.45 -11.55
CA LYS A 41 14.91 -11.30 -11.63
C LYS A 41 15.46 -12.01 -12.86
N PRO A 42 16.71 -11.69 -13.30
CA PRO A 42 17.32 -12.33 -14.47
C PRO A 42 17.43 -13.86 -14.38
N ASP A 43 17.46 -14.41 -13.18
CA ASP A 43 17.49 -15.86 -12.93
C ASP A 43 16.10 -16.50 -12.87
N GLY A 44 15.03 -15.70 -13.12
CA GLY A 44 13.62 -16.13 -13.08
C GLY A 44 13.01 -16.12 -11.68
N SER A 45 13.76 -15.85 -10.62
CA SER A 45 13.23 -15.81 -9.26
C SER A 45 12.44 -14.53 -8.99
N PRO A 46 11.50 -14.54 -8.01
CA PRO A 46 10.74 -13.35 -7.62
C PRO A 46 11.63 -12.33 -6.90
N TRP A 47 11.18 -11.09 -6.86
CA TRP A 47 11.68 -10.07 -5.96
C TRP A 47 11.02 -10.22 -4.60
N VAL A 48 11.82 -10.17 -3.54
CA VAL A 48 11.30 -10.19 -2.16
C VAL A 48 11.06 -8.76 -1.72
N ILE A 49 9.79 -8.40 -1.51
CA ILE A 49 9.34 -7.07 -1.06
C ILE A 49 8.88 -7.18 0.38
N GLY A 50 9.50 -6.40 1.28
CA GLY A 50 9.12 -6.35 2.69
C GLY A 50 7.93 -5.43 2.92
N VAL A 51 6.92 -5.91 3.66
CA VAL A 51 5.88 -5.09 4.27
C VAL A 51 6.39 -4.63 5.63
N GLN A 52 6.74 -3.35 5.73
CA GLN A 52 7.36 -2.77 6.92
C GLN A 52 6.46 -2.92 8.15
N ASN A 53 7.06 -3.24 9.29
CA ASN A 53 6.38 -3.15 10.58
C ASN A 53 6.29 -1.67 11.00
N PRO A 54 5.06 -1.11 11.16
CA PRO A 54 4.88 0.30 11.53
C PRO A 54 5.48 0.67 12.90
N ASP A 55 5.63 -0.30 13.79
CA ASP A 55 6.12 -0.13 15.16
C ASP A 55 7.56 -0.65 15.34
N GLY A 56 8.14 -1.21 14.28
CA GLY A 56 9.50 -1.74 14.26
C GLY A 56 10.53 -0.76 13.71
N ASP A 57 11.78 -1.22 13.64
CA ASP A 57 12.82 -0.49 12.93
C ASP A 57 12.76 -0.77 11.41
N ASP A 58 13.62 -0.10 10.63
CA ASP A 58 13.63 -0.21 9.17
C ASP A 58 13.98 -1.62 8.65
N THR A 59 14.37 -2.55 9.52
CA THR A 59 14.72 -3.94 9.19
C THR A 59 13.64 -4.95 9.59
N GLU A 60 12.62 -4.49 10.32
CA GLU A 60 11.51 -5.32 10.77
C GLU A 60 10.34 -5.30 9.78
N TYR A 61 9.90 -6.49 9.41
CA TYR A 61 8.80 -6.69 8.46
C TYR A 61 7.67 -7.50 9.09
N VAL A 62 6.44 -7.06 8.88
CA VAL A 62 5.24 -7.86 9.21
C VAL A 62 5.18 -9.09 8.31
N GLN A 63 5.52 -8.91 7.03
CA GLN A 63 5.52 -9.97 6.04
C GLN A 63 6.53 -9.67 4.93
N ARG A 64 6.97 -10.69 4.22
CA ARG A 64 7.75 -10.61 2.98
C ARG A 64 6.96 -11.21 1.84
N LEU A 65 6.99 -10.56 0.67
CA LEU A 65 6.19 -10.92 -0.48
C LEU A 65 7.08 -11.26 -1.68
N ASP A 66 6.82 -12.38 -2.33
CA ASP A 66 7.46 -12.80 -3.57
C ASP A 66 6.69 -12.22 -4.76
N ILE A 67 7.26 -11.22 -5.42
CA ILE A 67 6.62 -10.48 -6.52
C ILE A 67 7.40 -10.68 -7.81
N THR A 68 6.73 -11.15 -8.86
CA THR A 68 7.30 -11.30 -10.20
C THR A 68 6.90 -10.19 -11.14
N SER A 69 5.77 -9.50 -10.89
CA SER A 69 5.32 -8.33 -11.65
C SER A 69 4.20 -7.61 -10.92
N GLY A 70 3.93 -6.34 -11.28
CA GLY A 70 2.87 -5.54 -10.70
C GLY A 70 3.39 -4.56 -9.64
N ALA A 71 2.54 -4.19 -8.70
CA ALA A 71 2.84 -3.19 -7.70
C ALA A 71 2.46 -3.65 -6.29
N VAL A 72 3.25 -3.23 -5.32
CA VAL A 72 2.99 -3.32 -3.87
C VAL A 72 2.98 -1.91 -3.33
N VAL A 73 1.84 -1.45 -2.83
CA VAL A 73 1.66 -0.07 -2.38
C VAL A 73 1.14 -0.05 -0.96
N THR A 74 1.80 0.71 -0.09
CA THR A 74 1.43 0.82 1.32
C THR A 74 0.98 2.24 1.64
N SER A 75 -0.21 2.37 2.21
CA SER A 75 -0.70 3.56 2.91
C SER A 75 -0.57 3.35 4.42
N GLY A 76 -0.01 4.33 5.13
CA GLY A 76 0.23 4.20 6.58
C GLY A 76 0.19 5.53 7.31
N ASP A 77 -0.12 5.46 8.61
CA ASP A 77 -0.24 6.60 9.52
C ASP A 77 1.13 7.20 9.89
N TYR A 78 2.20 6.42 9.78
CA TYR A 78 3.57 6.77 10.17
C TYR A 78 4.37 7.46 9.05
N GLN A 79 3.90 7.44 7.80
CA GLN A 79 4.64 7.99 6.65
C GLN A 79 4.66 9.53 6.64
N ARG A 80 3.54 10.17 6.97
CA ARG A 80 3.39 11.63 7.00
C ARG A 80 2.40 12.03 8.08
N TYR A 81 2.89 12.57 9.18
CA TYR A 81 2.08 13.04 10.30
C TYR A 81 2.71 14.29 10.93
N TYR A 82 1.92 15.01 11.70
CA TYR A 82 2.38 16.04 12.63
C TYR A 82 1.80 15.76 14.01
N THR A 83 2.45 16.26 15.05
CA THR A 83 2.04 16.02 16.44
C THR A 83 1.57 17.33 17.08
N VAL A 84 0.38 17.30 17.69
CA VAL A 84 -0.15 18.41 18.51
C VAL A 84 -0.53 17.84 19.87
N ASP A 85 0.00 18.42 20.94
CA ASP A 85 -0.26 18.00 22.33
C ASP A 85 -0.08 16.50 22.57
N GLY A 86 0.95 15.89 21.92
CA GLY A 86 1.27 14.47 22.03
C GLY A 86 0.38 13.55 21.17
N VAL A 87 -0.57 14.09 20.41
CA VAL A 87 -1.44 13.32 19.50
C VAL A 87 -0.92 13.45 18.07
N ALA A 88 -0.69 12.30 17.40
CA ALA A 88 -0.30 12.27 15.99
C ALA A 88 -1.53 12.42 15.07
N TYR A 89 -1.38 13.27 14.07
CA TYR A 89 -2.38 13.53 13.03
C TYR A 89 -1.74 13.27 11.67
N HIS A 90 -2.11 12.17 11.05
CA HIS A 90 -1.61 11.82 9.72
C HIS A 90 -2.49 12.39 8.60
N HIS A 91 -2.01 12.30 7.37
CA HIS A 91 -2.60 12.97 6.20
C HIS A 91 -3.78 12.24 5.54
N ILE A 92 -4.09 11.01 5.96
CA ILE A 92 -5.20 10.22 5.40
C ILE A 92 -6.46 10.56 6.19
N ILE A 93 -7.27 11.45 5.61
CA ILE A 93 -8.46 11.98 6.26
C ILE A 93 -9.69 11.19 5.81
N ASP A 94 -10.47 10.72 6.78
CA ASP A 94 -11.78 10.15 6.55
C ASP A 94 -12.75 11.27 6.12
N PRO A 95 -13.35 11.16 4.91
CA PRO A 95 -14.22 12.20 4.37
C PRO A 95 -15.53 12.38 5.16
N ASP A 96 -15.99 11.37 5.89
CA ASP A 96 -17.23 11.39 6.64
C ASP A 96 -17.08 12.13 7.98
N THR A 97 -15.94 11.94 8.62
CA THR A 97 -15.64 12.55 9.93
C THR A 97 -14.85 13.83 9.82
N GLY A 98 -14.06 14.02 8.75
CA GLY A 98 -13.11 15.11 8.58
C GLY A 98 -11.86 14.99 9.46
N TRP A 99 -11.64 13.84 10.10
CA TRP A 99 -10.49 13.53 10.96
C TRP A 99 -9.60 12.45 10.33
N PRO A 100 -8.33 12.29 10.78
CA PRO A 100 -7.49 11.16 10.37
C PRO A 100 -8.18 9.82 10.67
N ALA A 101 -8.22 8.93 9.69
CA ALA A 101 -8.72 7.56 9.87
C ALA A 101 -7.87 6.82 10.91
N ARG A 102 -8.46 5.94 11.73
CA ARG A 102 -7.79 5.31 12.87
C ARG A 102 -8.03 3.80 12.96
N HIS A 103 -8.44 3.17 11.87
CA HIS A 103 -8.70 1.73 11.87
C HIS A 103 -7.41 0.91 11.86
N TYR A 104 -6.39 1.38 11.12
CA TYR A 104 -5.16 0.63 10.86
C TYR A 104 -3.92 1.50 11.05
N ARG A 105 -2.77 0.84 11.27
CA ARG A 105 -1.43 1.43 11.17
C ARG A 105 -0.97 1.50 9.72
N SER A 106 -1.24 0.43 8.95
CA SER A 106 -0.97 0.42 7.51
C SER A 106 -1.89 -0.54 6.76
N VAL A 107 -2.06 -0.26 5.48
CA VAL A 107 -2.69 -1.15 4.50
C VAL A 107 -1.78 -1.26 3.29
N THR A 108 -1.37 -2.48 2.97
CA THR A 108 -0.55 -2.79 1.79
C THR A 108 -1.41 -3.49 0.75
N VAL A 109 -1.44 -2.95 -0.46
CA VAL A 109 -2.20 -3.50 -1.59
C VAL A 109 -1.24 -4.06 -2.63
N ILE A 110 -1.55 -5.27 -3.13
CA ILE A 110 -0.88 -5.93 -4.25
C ILE A 110 -1.84 -5.86 -5.45
N CYS A 111 -1.41 -5.24 -6.54
CA CYS A 111 -2.23 -5.06 -7.74
C CYS A 111 -1.34 -4.98 -8.99
N ALA A 112 -1.91 -5.28 -10.16
CA ALA A 112 -1.17 -5.17 -11.42
C ALA A 112 -0.83 -3.72 -11.78
N ASP A 113 -1.72 -2.76 -11.47
CA ASP A 113 -1.55 -1.33 -11.76
C ASP A 113 -1.20 -0.56 -10.49
N SER A 114 -0.09 0.20 -10.53
CA SER A 114 0.42 0.95 -9.37
C SER A 114 -0.47 2.16 -9.00
N GLY A 115 -1.07 2.81 -9.99
CA GLY A 115 -1.98 3.94 -9.74
C GLY A 115 -3.25 3.48 -9.05
N LEU A 116 -3.80 2.35 -9.51
CA LEU A 116 -4.94 1.70 -8.88
C LEU A 116 -4.60 1.22 -7.47
N ALA A 117 -3.44 0.57 -7.28
CA ALA A 117 -2.98 0.13 -5.96
C ALA A 117 -2.85 1.30 -4.95
N ASP A 118 -2.36 2.47 -5.40
CA ASP A 118 -2.23 3.69 -4.57
C ASP A 118 -3.62 4.19 -4.13
N ALA A 119 -4.58 4.23 -5.07
CA ALA A 119 -5.98 4.58 -4.77
C ALA A 119 -6.63 3.59 -3.80
N LEU A 120 -6.49 2.28 -4.07
CA LEU A 120 -7.10 1.21 -3.29
C LEU A 120 -6.51 1.14 -1.87
N SER A 121 -5.18 1.31 -1.71
CA SER A 121 -4.56 1.29 -0.38
C SER A 121 -5.05 2.44 0.50
N THR A 122 -5.28 3.63 -0.09
CA THR A 122 -5.84 4.78 0.63
C THR A 122 -7.32 4.54 0.97
N ALA A 123 -8.12 4.02 0.05
CA ALA A 123 -9.53 3.74 0.28
C ALA A 123 -9.71 2.66 1.36
N ALA A 124 -8.98 1.53 1.25
CA ALA A 124 -9.03 0.44 2.21
C ALA A 124 -8.50 0.83 3.60
N PHE A 125 -7.62 1.85 3.68
CA PHE A 125 -7.16 2.40 4.95
C PHE A 125 -8.26 3.19 5.69
N ILE A 126 -9.18 3.82 4.94
CA ILE A 126 -10.28 4.61 5.51
C ILE A 126 -11.49 3.73 5.86
N MET A 127 -11.79 2.73 5.03
CA MET A 127 -12.94 1.84 5.19
C MET A 127 -12.74 0.84 6.34
N ASP A 128 -13.84 0.27 6.84
CA ASP A 128 -13.77 -0.99 7.58
C ASP A 128 -13.26 -2.12 6.69
N GLU A 129 -12.73 -3.19 7.30
CA GLU A 129 -12.09 -4.27 6.57
C GLU A 129 -13.05 -5.01 5.63
N GLU A 130 -14.31 -5.22 6.04
CA GLU A 130 -15.30 -5.93 5.21
C GLU A 130 -15.58 -5.18 3.91
N SER A 131 -15.82 -3.88 4.02
CA SER A 131 -16.00 -2.98 2.86
C SER A 131 -14.74 -2.90 2.00
N GLY A 132 -13.55 -2.85 2.63
CA GLY A 132 -12.27 -2.88 1.95
C GLY A 132 -12.06 -4.17 1.16
N ARG A 133 -12.38 -5.34 1.71
CA ARG A 133 -12.29 -6.64 1.02
C ARG A 133 -13.18 -6.70 -0.22
N ILE A 134 -14.42 -6.25 -0.13
CA ILE A 134 -15.37 -6.18 -1.26
C ILE A 134 -14.82 -5.26 -2.36
N LEU A 135 -14.28 -4.09 -1.98
CA LEU A 135 -13.67 -3.17 -2.93
C LEU A 135 -12.49 -3.83 -3.66
N LEU A 136 -11.57 -4.45 -2.93
CA LEU A 136 -10.38 -5.09 -3.49
C LEU A 136 -10.74 -6.24 -4.43
N GLU A 137 -11.69 -7.10 -4.06
CA GLU A 137 -12.19 -8.18 -4.89
C GLU A 137 -12.76 -7.66 -6.22
N THR A 138 -13.49 -6.53 -6.19
CA THR A 138 -14.05 -5.89 -7.39
C THR A 138 -12.97 -5.50 -8.41
N TYR A 139 -11.79 -5.15 -7.94
CA TYR A 139 -10.65 -4.74 -8.77
C TYR A 139 -9.58 -5.82 -8.95
N GLY A 140 -9.79 -7.03 -8.44
CA GLY A 140 -8.83 -8.14 -8.53
C GLY A 140 -7.51 -7.84 -7.83
N ALA A 141 -7.56 -7.14 -6.69
CA ALA A 141 -6.41 -6.77 -5.88
C ALA A 141 -6.42 -7.53 -4.55
N GLU A 142 -5.23 -7.75 -3.99
CA GLU A 142 -5.05 -8.35 -2.67
C GLU A 142 -4.53 -7.31 -1.68
N ALA A 143 -4.82 -7.50 -0.39
CA ALA A 143 -4.33 -6.59 0.63
C ALA A 143 -3.99 -7.26 1.96
N LEU A 144 -3.09 -6.57 2.69
CA LEU A 144 -2.69 -6.86 4.06
C LEU A 144 -2.94 -5.61 4.91
N TRP A 145 -3.68 -5.75 6.01
CA TRP A 145 -3.94 -4.73 7.02
C TRP A 145 -3.10 -4.98 8.27
N VAL A 146 -2.52 -3.93 8.83
CA VAL A 146 -1.87 -3.95 10.15
C VAL A 146 -2.67 -3.08 11.10
N TYR A 147 -3.11 -3.65 12.20
CA TYR A 147 -3.93 -2.97 13.20
C TYR A 147 -3.08 -2.22 14.24
N ALA A 148 -3.76 -1.40 15.06
CA ALA A 148 -3.12 -0.62 16.12
C ALA A 148 -2.48 -1.48 17.23
N ASP A 149 -2.93 -2.71 17.40
CA ASP A 149 -2.38 -3.67 18.37
C ASP A 149 -1.22 -4.52 17.81
N GLY A 150 -0.80 -4.24 16.56
CA GLY A 150 0.26 -4.98 15.87
C GLY A 150 -0.20 -6.28 15.22
N SER A 151 -1.45 -6.69 15.39
CA SER A 151 -2.02 -7.83 14.65
C SER A 151 -2.18 -7.50 13.17
N ALA A 152 -2.28 -8.53 12.34
CA ALA A 152 -2.47 -8.37 10.90
C ALA A 152 -3.54 -9.31 10.36
N SER A 153 -4.24 -8.86 9.32
CA SER A 153 -5.14 -9.67 8.51
C SER A 153 -4.83 -9.46 7.02
N TRP A 154 -5.29 -10.37 6.18
CA TRP A 154 -5.08 -10.29 4.73
C TRP A 154 -6.19 -10.97 3.94
N THR A 155 -6.30 -10.62 2.66
CA THR A 155 -7.17 -11.33 1.70
C THR A 155 -6.60 -12.70 1.38
N GLY A 156 -7.46 -13.67 1.07
CA GLY A 156 -7.05 -15.07 0.86
C GLY A 156 -6.05 -15.27 -0.29
N GLY A 157 -6.03 -14.39 -1.28
CA GLY A 157 -5.07 -14.45 -2.37
C GLY A 157 -3.65 -14.01 -1.99
N CYS A 158 -3.47 -13.34 -0.85
CA CYS A 158 -2.14 -12.95 -0.35
C CYS A 158 -1.22 -14.14 -0.08
N ASP A 159 -1.78 -15.29 0.32
CA ASP A 159 -1.00 -16.50 0.63
C ASP A 159 -0.11 -16.94 -0.56
N ALA A 160 -0.54 -16.67 -1.79
CA ALA A 160 0.22 -16.97 -3.00
C ALA A 160 1.48 -16.10 -3.18
N TYR A 161 1.57 -14.99 -2.44
CA TYR A 161 2.68 -14.04 -2.49
C TYR A 161 3.63 -14.17 -1.29
N PHE A 162 3.28 -14.91 -0.24
CA PHE A 162 4.12 -14.97 0.96
C PHE A 162 5.43 -15.68 0.70
N HIS A 163 6.51 -15.00 1.08
CA HIS A 163 7.87 -15.55 0.98
C HIS A 163 8.08 -16.67 2.00
N SER A 164 8.60 -17.80 1.55
CA SER A 164 8.83 -19.02 2.34
C SER A 164 10.13 -18.94 3.14
#